data_fa61f3c05d8d7e0c2c289e61a2401e2e
#
_entry.id   fa61f3c05d8d7e0c2c289e61a2401e2e
#
_cell.length_a   1.000
_cell.length_b   1.000
_cell.length_c   1.000
_cell.angle_alpha   90.00
_cell.angle_beta   90.00
_cell.angle_gamma   90.00
#
_symmetry.space_group_name_H-M   'P 1'
#
loop_
_entity.id
_entity.type
_entity.pdbx_description
1 polymer ?
#
loop_
_entity_poly.entity_id
_entity_poly.type
_entity_poly.pdbx_seq_one_letter_code
_entity_poly.pdbx_strand_id
1 'polypeptide(L)'
;MSFEEDYKKNRIEIKKVRKMDTVNVIVFAINIGISLWALISVIISGCIPILIAGILGLAGSALGILSLHKRDSAVAIVAGVLITAEIIIMFFYNGFSLIGVAEVAVFGYFAVRNFLNIKKYRWLEQQDGFPNFEPRLKEYDMDRAQRNIQDPYAKKMEEMKKNNPHDMQEL
;
A
#
# COMPACT_ATOMS: atom_id res chain seq x y z
N MET A 1 17.80 11.69 -12.44
CA MET A 1 17.71 10.33 -11.86
C MET A 1 17.84 9.36 -13.00
N SER A 2 18.59 8.28 -12.84
CA SER A 2 18.66 7.26 -13.87
C SER A 2 17.39 6.41 -13.82
N PHE A 3 16.92 5.94 -14.97
CA PHE A 3 15.76 5.06 -15.10
C PHE A 3 15.82 3.87 -14.11
N GLU A 4 17.00 3.28 -13.93
CA GLU A 4 17.25 2.19 -12.99
C GLU A 4 17.03 2.59 -11.51
N GLU A 5 17.37 3.83 -11.14
CA GLU A 5 17.14 4.33 -9.78
C GLU A 5 15.66 4.49 -9.48
N ASP A 6 14.88 4.95 -10.46
CA ASP A 6 13.42 5.09 -10.31
C ASP A 6 12.73 3.73 -10.16
N TYR A 7 13.15 2.71 -10.93
CA TYR A 7 12.64 1.35 -10.77
C TYR A 7 12.98 0.75 -9.40
N LYS A 8 14.21 0.90 -8.93
CA LYS A 8 14.62 0.46 -7.58
C LYS A 8 13.80 1.13 -6.49
N LYS A 9 13.58 2.45 -6.61
CA LYS A 9 12.77 3.24 -5.68
C LYS A 9 11.32 2.76 -5.68
N ASN A 10 10.69 2.63 -6.85
CA ASN A 10 9.30 2.20 -6.98
C ASN A 10 9.10 0.76 -6.47
N ARG A 11 10.08 -0.14 -6.68
CA ARG A 11 10.07 -1.50 -6.12
C ARG A 11 10.07 -1.51 -4.59
N ILE A 12 10.84 -0.62 -3.96
CA ILE A 12 10.84 -0.47 -2.51
C ILE A 12 9.50 0.08 -2.01
N GLU A 13 8.98 1.09 -2.70
CA GLU A 13 7.74 1.73 -2.32
C GLU A 13 6.52 0.80 -2.44
N ILE A 14 6.42 -0.04 -3.50
CA ILE A 14 5.32 -1.01 -3.61
C ILE A 14 5.37 -2.07 -2.51
N LYS A 15 6.57 -2.49 -2.08
CA LYS A 15 6.72 -3.39 -0.93
C LYS A 15 6.24 -2.75 0.37
N LYS A 16 6.56 -1.47 0.59
CA LYS A 16 6.07 -0.71 1.76
C LYS A 16 4.56 -0.60 1.75
N VAL A 17 3.96 -0.27 0.59
CA VAL A 17 2.51 -0.19 0.43
C VAL A 17 1.84 -1.52 0.77
N ARG A 18 2.31 -2.64 0.20
CA ARG A 18 1.75 -3.98 0.48
C ARG A 18 1.88 -4.38 1.96
N LYS A 19 3.01 -4.05 2.59
CA LYS A 19 3.19 -4.29 4.03
C LYS A 19 2.19 -3.49 4.86
N MET A 20 1.98 -2.22 4.51
CA MET A 20 0.99 -1.36 5.19
C MET A 20 -0.44 -1.83 4.97
N ASP A 21 -0.78 -2.36 3.79
CA ASP A 21 -2.10 -2.96 3.53
C ASP A 21 -2.37 -4.10 4.52
N THR A 22 -1.40 -5.00 4.72
CA THR A 22 -1.54 -6.10 5.69
C THR A 22 -1.76 -5.57 7.10
N VAL A 23 -1.00 -4.55 7.52
CA VAL A 23 -1.17 -3.93 8.85
C VAL A 23 -2.55 -3.29 8.98
N ASN A 24 -3.01 -2.54 7.96
CA ASN A 24 -4.34 -1.92 7.95
C ASN A 24 -5.46 -2.99 8.07
N VAL A 25 -5.36 -4.10 7.34
CA VAL A 25 -6.33 -5.21 7.44
C VAL A 25 -6.37 -5.77 8.85
N ILE A 26 -5.22 -6.00 9.49
CA ILE A 26 -5.15 -6.48 10.88
C ILE A 26 -5.83 -5.49 11.83
N VAL A 27 -5.53 -4.19 11.71
CA VAL A 27 -6.12 -3.18 12.59
C VAL A 27 -7.64 -3.10 12.41
N PHE A 28 -8.15 -3.12 11.18
CA PHE A 28 -9.59 -3.15 10.92
C PHE A 28 -10.25 -4.44 11.42
N ALA A 29 -9.57 -5.58 11.32
CA ALA A 29 -10.08 -6.84 11.89
C ALA A 29 -10.17 -6.79 13.43
N ILE A 30 -9.19 -6.15 14.09
CA ILE A 30 -9.25 -5.91 15.55
C ILE A 30 -10.45 -5.00 15.88
N ASN A 31 -10.65 -3.90 15.11
CA ASN A 31 -11.80 -3.01 15.32
C ASN A 31 -13.14 -3.72 15.12
N ILE A 32 -13.25 -4.62 14.13
CA ILE A 32 -14.42 -5.49 13.97
C ILE A 32 -14.68 -6.30 15.24
N GLY A 33 -13.63 -6.90 15.83
CA GLY A 33 -13.73 -7.65 17.08
C GLY A 33 -14.25 -6.79 18.26
N ILE A 34 -13.71 -5.57 18.39
CA ILE A 34 -14.15 -4.60 19.41
C ILE A 34 -15.60 -4.19 19.18
N SER A 35 -15.98 -3.88 17.95
CA SER A 35 -17.35 -3.47 17.59
C SER A 35 -18.35 -4.60 17.82
N LEU A 36 -18.00 -5.86 17.52
CA LEU A 36 -18.83 -7.03 17.85
C LEU A 36 -19.01 -7.18 19.35
N TRP A 37 -17.93 -7.03 20.13
CA TRP A 37 -18.01 -7.06 21.59
C TRP A 37 -18.91 -5.94 22.12
N ALA A 38 -18.82 -4.73 21.58
CA ALA A 38 -19.70 -3.60 21.91
C ALA A 38 -21.18 -3.95 21.66
N LEU A 39 -21.49 -4.55 20.49
CA LEU A 39 -22.87 -4.97 20.17
C LEU A 39 -23.39 -6.05 21.11
N ILE A 40 -22.57 -7.02 21.50
CA ILE A 40 -22.95 -8.03 22.49
C ILE A 40 -23.22 -7.39 23.85
N SER A 41 -22.40 -6.43 24.26
CA SER A 41 -22.56 -5.74 25.54
C SER A 41 -23.86 -4.93 25.65
N VAL A 42 -24.39 -4.46 24.52
CA VAL A 42 -25.69 -3.76 24.45
C VAL A 42 -26.85 -4.67 24.88
N ILE A 43 -26.80 -5.97 24.62
CA ILE A 43 -27.82 -6.94 25.03
C ILE A 43 -27.97 -6.91 26.55
N ILE A 44 -26.88 -6.69 27.26
CA ILE A 44 -26.86 -6.67 28.73
C ILE A 44 -27.15 -5.28 29.27
N SER A 45 -26.60 -4.25 28.66
CA SER A 45 -26.65 -2.85 29.15
C SER A 45 -27.82 -2.03 28.65
N GLY A 46 -28.41 -2.41 27.50
CA GLY A 46 -29.46 -1.64 26.82
C GLY A 46 -29.00 -0.25 26.31
N CYS A 47 -27.68 -0.02 26.22
CA CYS A 47 -27.11 1.31 25.96
C CYS A 47 -27.10 1.65 24.45
N ILE A 48 -27.97 2.59 24.04
CA ILE A 48 -28.13 3.00 22.63
C ILE A 48 -26.82 3.59 22.04
N PRO A 49 -26.06 4.46 22.72
CA PRO A 49 -24.80 4.96 22.18
C PRO A 49 -23.80 3.85 21.81
N ILE A 50 -23.66 2.82 22.63
CA ILE A 50 -22.79 1.67 22.35
C ILE A 50 -23.29 0.88 21.14
N LEU A 51 -24.62 0.75 20.97
CA LEU A 51 -25.22 0.11 19.80
C LEU A 51 -24.83 0.85 18.52
N ILE A 52 -24.98 2.17 18.51
CA ILE A 52 -24.65 3.00 17.34
C ILE A 52 -23.15 2.91 17.03
N ALA A 53 -22.30 3.03 18.04
CA ALA A 53 -20.85 2.91 17.88
C ALA A 53 -20.47 1.54 17.31
N GLY A 54 -21.00 0.45 17.82
CA GLY A 54 -20.73 -0.88 17.33
C GLY A 54 -21.12 -1.10 15.85
N ILE A 55 -22.28 -0.55 15.44
CA ILE A 55 -22.71 -0.61 14.04
C ILE A 55 -21.76 0.21 13.14
N LEU A 56 -21.40 1.43 13.55
CA LEU A 56 -20.50 2.30 12.80
C LEU A 56 -19.11 1.69 12.67
N GLY A 57 -18.58 1.09 13.74
CA GLY A 57 -17.29 0.44 13.73
C GLY A 57 -17.22 -0.79 12.83
N LEU A 58 -18.26 -1.63 12.88
CA LEU A 58 -18.39 -2.76 11.95
C LEU A 58 -18.43 -2.31 10.50
N ALA A 59 -19.33 -1.38 10.17
CA ALA A 59 -19.49 -0.87 8.82
C ALA A 59 -18.22 -0.17 8.34
N GLY A 60 -17.63 0.70 9.16
CA GLY A 60 -16.41 1.43 8.84
C GLY A 60 -15.23 0.50 8.59
N SER A 61 -15.01 -0.50 9.45
CA SER A 61 -13.91 -1.44 9.29
C SER A 61 -14.10 -2.37 8.10
N ALA A 62 -15.31 -2.87 7.86
CA ALA A 62 -15.62 -3.67 6.68
C ALA A 62 -15.37 -2.87 5.38
N LEU A 63 -15.82 -1.62 5.32
CA LEU A 63 -15.55 -0.72 4.19
C LEU A 63 -14.06 -0.37 4.10
N GLY A 64 -13.34 -0.26 5.21
CA GLY A 64 -11.90 -0.06 5.26
C GLY A 64 -11.15 -1.20 4.57
N ILE A 65 -11.48 -2.44 4.87
CA ILE A 65 -10.93 -3.63 4.22
C ILE A 65 -11.32 -3.68 2.73
N LEU A 66 -12.59 -3.40 2.42
CA LEU A 66 -13.09 -3.38 1.04
C LEU A 66 -12.38 -2.32 0.19
N SER A 67 -12.10 -1.15 0.77
CA SER A 67 -11.38 -0.06 0.10
C SER A 67 -9.96 -0.46 -0.30
N LEU A 68 -9.26 -1.24 0.54
CA LEU A 68 -7.95 -1.80 0.24
C LEU A 68 -8.02 -2.82 -0.90
N HIS A 69 -9.03 -3.68 -0.87
CA HIS A 69 -9.20 -4.69 -1.91
C HIS A 69 -9.52 -4.07 -3.29
N LYS A 70 -10.45 -3.11 -3.33
CA LYS A 70 -10.86 -2.41 -4.56
C LYS A 70 -9.95 -1.24 -4.94
N ARG A 71 -9.00 -0.86 -4.09
CA ARG A 71 -8.17 0.33 -4.26
C ARG A 71 -8.99 1.61 -4.45
N ASP A 72 -10.13 1.71 -3.76
CA ASP A 72 -11.06 2.81 -3.90
C ASP A 72 -10.90 3.83 -2.77
N SER A 73 -10.45 5.04 -3.16
CA SER A 73 -10.24 6.15 -2.22
C SER A 73 -11.53 6.75 -1.68
N ALA A 74 -12.65 6.70 -2.45
CA ALA A 74 -13.92 7.20 -1.98
C ALA A 74 -14.48 6.28 -0.87
N VAL A 75 -14.40 4.97 -1.08
CA VAL A 75 -14.77 3.98 -0.04
C VAL A 75 -13.89 4.13 1.21
N ALA A 76 -12.59 4.43 1.04
CA ALA A 76 -11.69 4.67 2.18
C ALA A 76 -12.07 5.92 2.98
N ILE A 77 -12.54 6.99 2.32
CA ILE A 77 -13.02 8.20 2.99
C ILE A 77 -14.28 7.87 3.81
N VAL A 78 -15.26 7.18 3.21
CA VAL A 78 -16.48 6.78 3.92
C VAL A 78 -16.15 5.92 5.13
N ALA A 79 -15.27 4.93 4.97
CA ALA A 79 -14.78 4.11 6.07
C ALA A 79 -14.15 4.95 7.20
N GLY A 80 -13.30 5.90 6.84
CA GLY A 80 -12.67 6.81 7.79
C GLY A 80 -13.68 7.67 8.56
N VAL A 81 -14.70 8.19 7.90
CA VAL A 81 -15.78 8.96 8.54
C VAL A 81 -16.56 8.11 9.54
N LEU A 82 -16.92 6.87 9.17
CA LEU A 82 -17.66 5.96 10.05
C LEU A 82 -16.84 5.58 11.29
N ILE A 83 -15.56 5.24 11.12
CA ILE A 83 -14.66 4.93 12.24
C ILE A 83 -14.46 6.15 13.13
N THR A 84 -14.33 7.34 12.56
CA THR A 84 -14.19 8.57 13.35
C THR A 84 -15.46 8.83 14.17
N ALA A 85 -16.63 8.62 13.59
CA ALA A 85 -17.90 8.76 14.32
C ALA A 85 -18.03 7.75 15.46
N GLU A 86 -17.66 6.47 15.23
CA GLU A 86 -17.57 5.44 16.27
C GLU A 86 -16.69 5.92 17.44
N ILE A 87 -15.45 6.33 17.13
CA ILE A 87 -14.47 6.77 18.13
C ILE A 87 -15.01 7.95 18.94
N ILE A 88 -15.64 8.94 18.30
CA ILE A 88 -16.21 10.10 18.97
C ILE A 88 -17.30 9.66 19.96
N ILE A 89 -18.23 8.80 19.54
CA ILE A 89 -19.30 8.30 20.40
C ILE A 89 -18.71 7.53 21.61
N MET A 90 -17.75 6.64 21.36
CA MET A 90 -17.13 5.85 22.43
C MET A 90 -16.33 6.74 23.39
N PHE A 91 -15.64 7.77 22.88
CA PHE A 91 -14.89 8.72 23.70
C PHE A 91 -15.80 9.52 24.64
N PHE A 92 -16.92 10.02 24.12
CA PHE A 92 -17.89 10.75 24.97
C PHE A 92 -18.61 9.84 25.97
N TYR A 93 -18.84 8.58 25.59
CA TYR A 93 -19.50 7.62 26.47
C TYR A 93 -18.58 7.11 27.61
N ASN A 94 -17.35 6.74 27.28
CA ASN A 94 -16.38 6.21 28.24
C ASN A 94 -15.65 7.30 29.05
N GLY A 95 -15.82 8.58 28.67
CA GLY A 95 -15.08 9.69 29.25
C GLY A 95 -13.60 9.70 28.87
N PHE A 96 -12.84 10.58 29.49
CA PHE A 96 -11.39 10.73 29.31
C PHE A 96 -10.66 9.54 29.96
N SER A 97 -10.56 8.43 29.27
CA SER A 97 -9.76 7.29 29.69
C SER A 97 -8.50 7.17 28.81
N LEU A 98 -7.43 6.62 29.37
CA LEU A 98 -6.18 6.34 28.63
C LEU A 98 -6.44 5.40 27.44
N ILE A 99 -7.37 4.46 27.60
CA ILE A 99 -7.78 3.51 26.56
C ILE A 99 -8.49 4.27 25.42
N GLY A 100 -9.44 5.15 25.73
CA GLY A 100 -10.13 5.96 24.72
C GLY A 100 -9.19 6.85 23.91
N VAL A 101 -8.19 7.46 24.55
CA VAL A 101 -7.15 8.23 23.85
C VAL A 101 -6.31 7.34 22.93
N ALA A 102 -5.97 6.13 23.38
CA ALA A 102 -5.22 5.17 22.56
C ALA A 102 -6.04 4.70 21.34
N GLU A 103 -7.34 4.43 21.51
CA GLU A 103 -8.26 4.09 20.42
C GLU A 103 -8.32 5.19 19.36
N VAL A 104 -8.52 6.45 19.79
CA VAL A 104 -8.52 7.62 18.89
C VAL A 104 -7.21 7.71 18.11
N ALA A 105 -6.08 7.57 18.77
CA ALA A 105 -4.76 7.66 18.16
C ALA A 105 -4.53 6.53 17.15
N VAL A 106 -4.85 5.30 17.51
CA VAL A 106 -4.61 4.13 16.67
C VAL A 106 -5.56 4.11 15.47
N PHE A 107 -6.86 4.07 15.70
CA PHE A 107 -7.82 3.93 14.60
C PHE A 107 -7.90 5.17 13.72
N GLY A 108 -7.79 6.37 14.29
CA GLY A 108 -7.70 7.62 13.53
C GLY A 108 -6.46 7.64 12.62
N TYR A 109 -5.30 7.27 13.15
CA TYR A 109 -4.07 7.17 12.36
C TYR A 109 -4.22 6.17 11.20
N PHE A 110 -4.75 4.97 11.47
CA PHE A 110 -4.88 3.95 10.44
C PHE A 110 -5.96 4.26 9.41
N ALA A 111 -7.04 4.98 9.77
CA ALA A 111 -8.04 5.47 8.82
C ALA A 111 -7.41 6.44 7.80
N VAL A 112 -6.64 7.43 8.26
CA VAL A 112 -5.91 8.37 7.39
C VAL A 112 -4.86 7.62 6.57
N ARG A 113 -4.13 6.73 7.20
CA ARG A 113 -3.06 5.96 6.55
C ARG A 113 -3.59 5.06 5.46
N ASN A 114 -4.78 4.47 5.63
CA ASN A 114 -5.47 3.67 4.62
C ASN A 114 -5.70 4.48 3.34
N PHE A 115 -6.27 5.67 3.46
CA PHE A 115 -6.51 6.57 2.33
C PHE A 115 -5.21 6.94 1.60
N LEU A 116 -4.18 7.35 2.34
CA LEU A 116 -2.89 7.72 1.76
C LEU A 116 -2.21 6.55 1.05
N ASN A 117 -2.35 5.34 1.61
CA ASN A 117 -1.77 4.14 1.04
C ASN A 117 -2.44 3.76 -0.29
N ILE A 118 -3.78 3.89 -0.38
CA ILE A 118 -4.53 3.67 -1.63
C ILE A 118 -4.12 4.70 -2.69
N LYS A 119 -4.00 5.98 -2.33
CA LYS A 119 -3.53 7.02 -3.26
C LYS A 119 -2.13 6.70 -3.80
N LYS A 120 -1.23 6.29 -2.90
CA LYS A 120 0.13 5.92 -3.28
C LYS A 120 0.17 4.69 -4.17
N TYR A 121 -0.66 3.68 -3.89
CA TYR A 121 -0.78 2.50 -4.75
C TYR A 121 -1.25 2.87 -6.16
N ARG A 122 -2.31 3.67 -6.29
CA ARG A 122 -2.81 4.14 -7.59
C ARG A 122 -1.78 4.95 -8.37
N TRP A 123 -0.98 5.76 -7.67
CA TRP A 123 0.11 6.48 -8.31
C TRP A 123 1.19 5.51 -8.82
N LEU A 124 1.57 4.49 -8.03
CA LEU A 124 2.52 3.47 -8.46
C LEU A 124 2.00 2.62 -9.63
N GLU A 125 0.69 2.37 -9.69
CA GLU A 125 0.04 1.63 -10.78
C GLU A 125 0.18 2.33 -12.13
N GLN A 126 0.30 3.66 -12.14
CA GLN A 126 0.49 4.46 -13.34
C GLN A 126 1.97 4.53 -13.78
N GLN A 127 2.89 4.02 -12.97
CA GLN A 127 4.31 4.03 -13.30
C GLN A 127 4.69 2.82 -14.15
N ASP A 128 5.61 3.03 -15.08
CA ASP A 128 6.14 1.95 -15.92
C ASP A 128 6.74 0.81 -15.09
N GLY A 129 6.52 -0.42 -15.54
CA GLY A 129 7.04 -1.62 -14.87
C GLY A 129 6.21 -2.16 -13.72
N PHE A 130 5.06 -1.54 -13.37
CA PHE A 130 4.13 -2.10 -12.40
C PHE A 130 3.65 -3.50 -12.86
N PRO A 131 3.45 -4.50 -11.98
CA PRO A 131 3.52 -4.42 -10.51
C PRO A 131 4.88 -4.77 -9.90
N ASN A 132 5.82 -5.29 -10.66
CA ASN A 132 7.08 -5.82 -10.15
C ASN A 132 8.23 -4.81 -10.21
N PHE A 133 8.06 -3.75 -11.03
CA PHE A 133 9.09 -2.77 -11.32
C PHE A 133 10.41 -3.45 -11.74
N GLU A 134 10.31 -4.38 -12.67
CA GLU A 134 11.45 -4.98 -13.35
C GLU A 134 11.64 -4.26 -14.69
N PRO A 135 12.86 -3.80 -15.01
CA PRO A 135 13.12 -3.20 -16.30
C PRO A 135 12.79 -4.21 -17.40
N ARG A 136 11.99 -3.82 -18.38
CA ARG A 136 11.76 -4.67 -19.55
C ARG A 136 13.10 -4.81 -20.28
N LEU A 137 13.59 -6.02 -20.42
CA LEU A 137 14.90 -6.31 -21.03
C LEU A 137 15.11 -5.55 -22.35
N LYS A 138 14.10 -5.45 -23.22
CA LYS A 138 14.18 -4.72 -24.49
C LYS A 138 14.39 -3.22 -24.33
N GLU A 139 13.71 -2.57 -23.38
CA GLU A 139 13.87 -1.13 -23.11
C GLU A 139 15.20 -0.86 -22.43
N TYR A 140 15.62 -1.76 -21.55
CA TYR A 140 16.93 -1.70 -20.90
C TYR A 140 18.07 -1.82 -21.90
N ASP A 141 17.97 -2.73 -22.87
CA ASP A 141 18.98 -2.93 -23.92
C ASP A 141 19.01 -1.74 -24.89
N MET A 142 17.87 -1.14 -25.24
CA MET A 142 17.80 0.07 -26.06
C MET A 142 18.39 1.28 -25.34
N ASP A 143 18.07 1.50 -24.07
CA ASP A 143 18.64 2.56 -23.24
C ASP A 143 20.15 2.37 -23.02
N ARG A 144 20.58 1.12 -22.91
CA ARG A 144 22.00 0.76 -22.80
C ARG A 144 22.75 1.07 -24.09
N ALA A 145 22.15 0.78 -25.24
CA ALA A 145 22.70 1.11 -26.54
C ALA A 145 22.74 2.63 -26.77
N GLN A 146 21.69 3.37 -26.35
CA GLN A 146 21.64 4.82 -26.45
C GLN A 146 22.65 5.53 -25.53
N ARG A 147 22.99 4.95 -24.38
CA ARG A 147 23.98 5.52 -23.45
C ARG A 147 25.42 5.18 -23.79
N ASN A 148 25.67 4.56 -24.95
CA ASN A 148 27.03 4.17 -25.36
C ASN A 148 27.75 3.34 -24.27
N ILE A 149 26.99 2.57 -23.48
CA ILE A 149 27.58 1.58 -22.59
C ILE A 149 28.03 0.45 -23.48
N GLN A 150 29.27 0.52 -23.94
CA GLN A 150 29.88 -0.55 -24.71
C GLN A 150 29.79 -1.84 -23.89
N ASP A 151 29.07 -2.82 -24.43
CA ASP A 151 29.07 -4.16 -23.89
C ASP A 151 30.54 -4.63 -23.82
N PRO A 152 31.02 -5.06 -22.63
CA PRO A 152 32.39 -5.56 -22.52
C PRO A 152 32.71 -6.68 -23.53
N TYR A 153 31.67 -7.43 -23.92
CA TYR A 153 31.78 -8.46 -24.96
C TYR A 153 31.87 -7.88 -26.35
N ALA A 154 31.11 -6.84 -26.69
CA ALA A 154 31.19 -6.16 -27.97
C ALA A 154 32.58 -5.55 -28.18
N LYS A 155 33.12 -4.91 -27.14
CA LYS A 155 34.47 -4.33 -27.16
C LYS A 155 35.54 -5.41 -27.34
N LYS A 156 35.39 -6.54 -26.65
CA LYS A 156 36.28 -7.68 -26.77
C LYS A 156 36.20 -8.35 -28.15
N MET A 157 35.00 -8.43 -28.75
CA MET A 157 34.75 -8.90 -30.10
C MET A 157 35.35 -7.96 -31.15
N GLU A 158 35.25 -6.63 -30.97
CA GLU A 158 35.90 -5.66 -31.86
C GLU A 158 37.42 -5.73 -31.74
N GLU A 159 37.98 -5.90 -30.56
CA GLU A 159 39.41 -6.08 -30.34
C GLU A 159 39.90 -7.41 -30.98
N MET A 160 39.13 -8.49 -30.86
CA MET A 160 39.44 -9.75 -31.53
C MET A 160 39.36 -9.67 -33.07
N LYS A 161 38.34 -8.95 -33.62
CA LYS A 161 38.23 -8.66 -35.05
C LYS A 161 39.42 -7.83 -35.58
N LYS A 162 39.90 -6.89 -34.76
CA LYS A 162 41.02 -6.03 -35.12
C LYS A 162 42.37 -6.80 -35.10
N ASN A 163 42.48 -7.77 -34.19
CA ASN A 163 43.73 -8.55 -34.02
C ASN A 163 43.81 -9.82 -34.86
N ASN A 164 42.67 -10.34 -35.37
CA ASN A 164 42.65 -11.55 -36.21
C ASN A 164 41.57 -11.46 -37.32
N PRO A 165 41.86 -10.71 -38.42
CA PRO A 165 40.86 -10.53 -39.50
C PRO A 165 40.66 -11.82 -40.33
N HIS A 166 41.50 -12.86 -40.20
CA HIS A 166 41.44 -14.07 -41.02
C HIS A 166 40.60 -15.22 -40.46
N ASP A 167 40.33 -15.27 -39.14
CA ASP A 167 39.64 -16.41 -38.53
C ASP A 167 38.09 -16.39 -38.65
N MET A 168 37.52 -15.42 -39.32
CA MET A 168 36.06 -15.30 -39.47
C MET A 168 35.51 -15.52 -40.88
N GLN A 169 36.31 -16.05 -41.80
CA GLN A 169 35.83 -16.46 -43.13
C GLN A 169 35.40 -17.93 -43.19
N GLU A 170 35.54 -18.70 -42.09
CA GLU A 170 35.20 -20.13 -42.04
C GLU A 170 34.09 -20.48 -41.05
N LEU A 171 33.24 -19.52 -40.64
CA LEU A 171 31.99 -19.77 -39.91
C LEU A 171 30.83 -19.14 -40.68
#